data_fe3545e60dfefd306ad02a0d486fe293
#
_entry.id   fe3545e60dfefd306ad02a0d486fe293
#
_cell.length_a   1.000
_cell.length_b   1.000
_cell.length_c   1.000
_cell.angle_alpha   90.00
_cell.angle_beta   90.00
_cell.angle_gamma   90.00
#
_symmetry.space_group_name_H-M   'P 1'
#
loop_
_entity.id
_entity.type
_entity.pdbx_description
1 polymer ?
#
loop_
_entity_poly.entity_id
_entity_poly.type
_entity_poly.pdbx_seq_one_letter_code
_entity_poly.pdbx_strand_id
1 'polypeptide(L)'
;CFPFVPGQDSGVAQLLSHFEASSNIPTMSLKIEKTAVEAGTRRLGTSWSIELEQDIMNMNGIDIDSEMTNAMSYEIQAEIDREMVVRMIQVALNGGLGTGYSIWAPQLADARWFAERSIHFYSRVVIEANRMAVRNRRGPANFIIATPKVCTILQLLKEFAPFTINSAIQTHPNGVARVGTLAGQFTIYRDTRTEAQYLAGLR
;
A
#
# COMPACT_ATOMS: atom_id res chain seq x y z
N CYS A 1 6.25 11.63 25.37
CA CYS A 1 7.00 11.45 26.62
C CYS A 1 8.06 10.41 26.39
N PHE A 2 9.31 10.79 26.43
CA PHE A 2 10.41 9.81 26.45
C PHE A 2 10.47 9.24 27.86
N PRO A 3 10.53 7.91 28.03
CA PRO A 3 10.71 7.34 29.34
C PRO A 3 12.05 7.84 29.90
N PHE A 4 12.01 8.41 31.10
CA PHE A 4 13.22 8.76 31.83
C PHE A 4 13.90 7.45 32.25
N VAL A 5 15.08 7.20 31.71
CA VAL A 5 15.91 6.07 32.14
C VAL A 5 16.98 6.66 33.05
N PRO A 6 16.97 6.33 34.35
CA PRO A 6 18.01 6.81 35.27
C PRO A 6 19.39 6.38 34.75
N GLY A 7 20.30 7.35 34.59
CA GLY A 7 21.67 7.12 34.11
C GLY A 7 21.90 7.31 32.61
N GLN A 8 20.86 7.67 31.83
CA GLN A 8 21.04 8.11 30.45
C GLN A 8 20.76 9.62 30.34
N ASP A 9 21.78 10.38 30.06
CA ASP A 9 21.73 11.86 29.96
C ASP A 9 21.14 12.40 28.66
N SER A 10 20.42 11.57 27.90
CA SER A 10 19.89 11.99 26.62
C SER A 10 18.62 12.83 26.78
N GLY A 11 18.73 14.12 26.53
CA GLY A 11 17.61 15.01 26.33
C GLY A 11 16.99 15.65 27.60
N VAL A 12 17.60 15.49 28.76
CA VAL A 12 17.16 16.15 29.99
C VAL A 12 18.10 17.33 30.30
N ALA A 13 17.52 18.48 30.58
CA ALA A 13 18.28 19.63 31.03
C ALA A 13 18.85 19.34 32.42
N GLN A 14 20.15 19.44 32.58
CA GLN A 14 20.85 19.23 33.82
C GLN A 14 21.50 20.52 34.30
N LEU A 15 21.87 20.57 35.58
CA LEU A 15 22.62 21.70 36.14
C LEU A 15 24.00 21.81 35.46
N LEU A 16 24.45 23.03 35.21
CA LEU A 16 25.72 23.34 34.53
C LEU A 16 26.91 22.58 35.14
N SER A 17 26.93 22.47 36.47
CA SER A 17 27.97 21.71 37.19
C SER A 17 28.03 20.22 36.85
N HIS A 18 26.92 19.64 36.43
CA HIS A 18 26.86 18.23 35.95
C HIS A 18 27.49 18.08 34.58
N PHE A 19 27.29 19.05 33.70
CA PHE A 19 27.94 19.03 32.37
C PHE A 19 29.43 19.24 32.43
N GLU A 20 29.91 20.04 33.37
CA GLU A 20 31.35 20.29 33.59
C GLU A 20 32.07 19.08 34.18
N ALA A 21 31.37 18.27 34.99
CA ALA A 21 31.92 17.07 35.63
C ALA A 21 31.79 15.79 34.79
N SER A 22 30.92 15.77 33.79
CA SER A 22 30.65 14.55 32.99
C SER A 22 31.39 14.61 31.66
N SER A 23 32.23 13.60 31.42
CA SER A 23 32.89 13.40 30.14
C SER A 23 31.99 12.71 29.09
N ASN A 24 30.76 12.34 29.47
CA ASN A 24 29.83 11.62 28.61
C ASN A 24 28.86 12.59 27.92
N ILE A 25 29.36 13.29 26.92
CA ILE A 25 28.58 14.21 26.09
C ILE A 25 27.89 13.40 24.98
N PRO A 26 26.56 13.53 24.79
CA PRO A 26 25.88 12.85 23.69
C PRO A 26 26.44 13.34 22.34
N THR A 27 26.95 12.43 21.56
CA THR A 27 27.52 12.73 20.24
C THR A 27 26.55 12.33 19.14
N MET A 28 26.45 13.15 18.10
CA MET A 28 25.69 12.88 16.90
C MET A 28 26.63 12.62 15.73
N SER A 29 26.45 11.52 15.04
CA SER A 29 27.18 11.21 13.81
C SER A 29 26.24 11.31 12.60
N LEU A 30 26.75 11.90 11.52
CA LEU A 30 26.05 11.95 10.22
C LEU A 30 26.70 10.93 9.29
N LYS A 31 25.90 9.98 8.82
CA LYS A 31 26.32 9.01 7.81
C LYS A 31 25.57 9.30 6.52
N ILE A 32 26.31 9.52 5.44
CA ILE A 32 25.73 9.73 4.11
C ILE A 32 25.97 8.45 3.31
N GLU A 33 24.89 7.82 2.89
CA GLU A 33 24.92 6.63 2.04
C GLU A 33 24.43 6.97 0.65
N LYS A 34 25.09 6.44 -0.38
CA LYS A 34 24.71 6.56 -1.78
C LYS A 34 24.35 5.20 -2.32
N THR A 35 23.15 5.06 -2.85
CA THR A 35 22.70 3.85 -3.54
C THR A 35 22.53 4.17 -5.03
N ALA A 36 23.18 3.39 -5.89
CA ALA A 36 22.98 3.49 -7.33
C ALA A 36 21.70 2.74 -7.72
N VAL A 37 20.87 3.37 -8.55
CA VAL A 37 19.67 2.76 -9.11
C VAL A 37 19.83 2.73 -10.63
N GLU A 38 19.77 1.54 -11.22
CA GLU A 38 19.81 1.35 -12.66
C GLU A 38 18.40 1.33 -13.21
N ALA A 39 18.18 2.06 -14.32
CA ALA A 39 16.89 2.09 -15.01
C ALA A 39 16.78 0.87 -15.95
N GLY A 40 15.75 0.05 -15.73
CA GLY A 40 15.37 -1.03 -16.64
C GLY A 40 14.35 -0.56 -17.67
N THR A 41 14.34 -1.21 -18.85
CA THR A 41 13.32 -0.97 -19.88
C THR A 41 12.37 -2.15 -19.99
N ARG A 42 11.08 -1.87 -20.25
CA ARG A 42 10.07 -2.87 -20.56
C ARG A 42 9.74 -2.81 -22.04
N ARG A 43 9.50 -3.97 -22.60
CA ARG A 43 9.09 -4.10 -24.00
C ARG A 43 7.91 -5.05 -24.08
N LEU A 44 6.89 -4.61 -24.78
CA LEU A 44 5.74 -5.43 -25.14
C LEU A 44 5.63 -5.38 -26.67
N GLY A 45 5.41 -6.53 -27.29
CA GLY A 45 5.23 -6.65 -28.72
C GLY A 45 3.91 -7.34 -29.03
N THR A 46 3.26 -6.89 -30.08
CA THR A 46 2.09 -7.55 -30.65
C THR A 46 2.28 -7.70 -32.16
N SER A 47 1.61 -8.63 -32.76
CA SER A 47 1.63 -8.85 -34.21
C SER A 47 0.24 -9.26 -34.68
N TRP A 48 -0.17 -8.77 -35.83
CA TRP A 48 -1.40 -9.14 -36.51
C TRP A 48 -1.15 -9.26 -38.01
N SER A 49 -2.06 -9.90 -38.73
CA SER A 49 -1.98 -10.02 -40.15
C SER A 49 -2.63 -8.83 -40.83
N ILE A 50 -2.11 -8.49 -42.03
CA ILE A 50 -2.66 -7.40 -42.88
C ILE A 50 -4.11 -7.71 -43.28
N GLU A 51 -4.42 -9.00 -43.47
CA GLU A 51 -5.78 -9.44 -43.80
C GLU A 51 -6.77 -9.10 -42.67
N LEU A 52 -6.37 -9.36 -41.42
CA LEU A 52 -7.19 -9.04 -40.24
C LEU A 52 -7.44 -7.53 -40.14
N GLU A 53 -6.42 -6.73 -40.38
CA GLU A 53 -6.52 -5.26 -40.35
C GLU A 53 -7.53 -4.75 -41.39
N GLN A 54 -7.43 -5.24 -42.63
CA GLN A 54 -8.36 -4.87 -43.71
C GLN A 54 -9.79 -5.35 -43.41
N ASP A 55 -9.97 -6.53 -42.91
CA ASP A 55 -11.30 -7.09 -42.59
C ASP A 55 -11.99 -6.29 -41.49
N ILE A 56 -11.29 -5.96 -40.41
CA ILE A 56 -11.87 -5.20 -39.30
C ILE A 56 -12.15 -3.75 -39.71
N MET A 57 -11.24 -3.16 -40.49
CA MET A 57 -11.45 -1.81 -41.03
C MET A 57 -12.69 -1.75 -41.96
N ASN A 58 -12.87 -2.76 -42.79
CA ASN A 58 -14.01 -2.83 -43.71
C ASN A 58 -15.33 -3.18 -43.01
N MET A 59 -15.29 -4.09 -41.98
CA MET A 59 -16.52 -4.55 -41.31
C MET A 59 -16.96 -3.62 -40.20
N ASN A 60 -16.03 -3.08 -39.42
CA ASN A 60 -16.35 -2.33 -38.20
C ASN A 60 -15.86 -0.87 -38.26
N GLY A 61 -15.04 -0.50 -39.21
CA GLY A 61 -14.43 0.85 -39.29
C GLY A 61 -13.44 1.15 -38.16
N ILE A 62 -12.89 0.11 -37.51
CA ILE A 62 -11.98 0.23 -36.39
C ILE A 62 -10.54 0.11 -36.88
N ASP A 63 -9.70 1.03 -36.45
CA ASP A 63 -8.25 1.00 -36.71
C ASP A 63 -7.59 0.11 -35.64
N ILE A 64 -7.08 -1.06 -36.08
CA ILE A 64 -6.43 -2.05 -35.19
C ILE A 64 -5.15 -1.46 -34.58
N ASP A 65 -4.38 -0.68 -35.30
CA ASP A 65 -3.12 -0.12 -34.82
C ASP A 65 -3.34 0.75 -33.59
N SER A 66 -4.35 1.60 -33.63
CA SER A 66 -4.70 2.48 -32.52
C SER A 66 -5.22 1.71 -31.31
N GLU A 67 -6.09 0.72 -31.53
CA GLU A 67 -6.65 -0.11 -30.46
C GLU A 67 -5.58 -0.97 -29.79
N MET A 68 -4.68 -1.59 -30.57
CA MET A 68 -3.60 -2.39 -30.01
C MET A 68 -2.56 -1.53 -29.28
N THR A 69 -2.27 -0.34 -29.76
CA THR A 69 -1.38 0.60 -29.08
C THR A 69 -1.97 1.02 -27.73
N ASN A 70 -3.26 1.32 -27.69
CA ASN A 70 -3.96 1.65 -26.45
C ASN A 70 -3.96 0.46 -25.48
N ALA A 71 -4.24 -0.74 -25.97
CA ALA A 71 -4.24 -1.95 -25.15
C ALA A 71 -2.84 -2.25 -24.58
N MET A 72 -1.79 -2.14 -25.39
CA MET A 72 -0.40 -2.32 -24.93
C MET A 72 0.01 -1.27 -23.89
N SER A 73 -0.34 -0.02 -24.12
CA SER A 73 -0.07 1.07 -23.19
C SER A 73 -0.72 0.82 -21.84
N TYR A 74 -1.96 0.37 -21.86
CA TYR A 74 -2.72 -0.03 -20.68
C TYR A 74 -2.06 -1.19 -19.93
N GLU A 75 -1.61 -2.22 -20.63
CA GLU A 75 -1.01 -3.41 -19.99
C GLU A 75 0.36 -3.09 -19.38
N ILE A 76 1.19 -2.27 -20.05
CA ILE A 76 2.46 -1.79 -19.50
C ILE A 76 2.23 -0.98 -18.22
N GLN A 77 1.25 -0.09 -18.21
CA GLN A 77 0.92 0.71 -17.03
C GLN A 77 0.45 -0.19 -15.87
N ALA A 78 -0.41 -1.16 -16.16
CA ALA A 78 -0.89 -2.12 -15.17
C ALA A 78 0.25 -2.97 -14.57
N GLU A 79 1.24 -3.32 -15.38
CA GLU A 79 2.42 -4.07 -14.93
C GLU A 79 3.32 -3.22 -14.02
N ILE A 80 3.52 -1.94 -14.36
CA ILE A 80 4.27 -1.00 -13.52
C ILE A 80 3.60 -0.80 -12.17
N ASP A 81 2.28 -0.56 -12.15
CA ASP A 81 1.51 -0.38 -10.93
C ASP A 81 1.62 -1.61 -10.02
N ARG A 82 1.55 -2.80 -10.61
CA ARG A 82 1.71 -4.06 -9.88
C ARG A 82 3.11 -4.22 -9.30
N GLU A 83 4.15 -3.89 -10.06
CA GLU A 83 5.52 -3.92 -9.55
C GLU A 83 5.67 -3.00 -8.36
N MET A 84 5.10 -1.80 -8.41
CA MET A 84 5.15 -0.85 -7.29
C MET A 84 4.49 -1.42 -6.03
N VAL A 85 3.33 -2.05 -6.16
CA VAL A 85 2.65 -2.71 -5.02
C VAL A 85 3.49 -3.85 -4.46
N VAL A 86 4.07 -4.70 -5.31
CA VAL A 86 4.94 -5.80 -4.87
C VAL A 86 6.19 -5.27 -4.15
N ARG A 87 6.81 -4.21 -4.66
CA ARG A 87 7.94 -3.55 -4.00
C ARG A 87 7.58 -2.98 -2.63
N MET A 88 6.40 -2.35 -2.51
CA MET A 88 5.91 -1.88 -1.21
C MET A 88 5.74 -3.03 -0.22
N ILE A 89 5.18 -4.16 -0.65
CA ILE A 89 5.04 -5.35 0.19
C ILE A 89 6.40 -5.91 0.60
N GLN A 90 7.35 -6.01 -0.32
CA GLN A 90 8.71 -6.49 -0.02
C GLN A 90 9.42 -5.59 1.00
N VAL A 91 9.30 -4.28 0.86
CA VAL A 91 9.86 -3.32 1.82
C VAL A 91 9.18 -3.46 3.18
N ALA A 92 7.87 -3.64 3.22
CA ALA A 92 7.14 -3.87 4.46
C ALA A 92 7.58 -5.14 5.17
N LEU A 93 7.79 -6.24 4.44
CA LEU A 93 8.26 -7.53 4.99
C LEU A 93 9.71 -7.46 5.48
N ASN A 94 10.58 -6.78 4.74
CA ASN A 94 12.01 -6.69 5.04
C ASN A 94 12.36 -5.55 6.02
N GLY A 95 11.43 -4.70 6.33
CA GLY A 95 11.61 -3.44 7.06
C GLY A 95 11.95 -3.56 8.55
N GLY A 96 12.72 -4.57 8.97
CA GLY A 96 13.43 -4.67 10.26
C GLY A 96 12.60 -4.59 11.53
N LEU A 97 13.09 -5.13 12.65
CA LEU A 97 12.58 -5.04 14.02
C LEU A 97 11.08 -5.35 14.21
N GLY A 98 10.67 -6.50 13.76
CA GLY A 98 9.33 -7.04 13.91
C GLY A 98 8.80 -7.50 12.57
N THR A 99 7.95 -8.52 12.61
CA THR A 99 7.27 -9.04 11.43
C THR A 99 6.55 -7.89 10.73
N GLY A 100 6.93 -7.59 9.50
CA GLY A 100 6.30 -6.56 8.66
C GLY A 100 4.87 -6.91 8.23
N TYR A 101 4.27 -7.93 8.86
CA TYR A 101 2.91 -8.38 8.63
C TYR A 101 2.19 -8.64 9.96
N SER A 102 0.89 -8.46 9.95
CA SER A 102 0.00 -8.79 11.04
C SER A 102 -1.07 -9.75 10.55
N ILE A 103 -1.33 -10.82 11.30
CA ILE A 103 -2.32 -11.82 10.95
C ILE A 103 -3.63 -11.52 11.67
N TRP A 104 -4.72 -11.48 10.93
CA TRP A 104 -6.06 -11.46 11.45
C TRP A 104 -6.85 -12.64 10.90
N ALA A 105 -7.35 -13.49 11.79
CA ALA A 105 -8.12 -14.66 11.41
C ALA A 105 -9.59 -14.44 11.75
N PRO A 106 -10.47 -14.29 10.74
CA PRO A 106 -11.91 -14.09 10.97
C PRO A 106 -12.62 -15.34 11.50
N GLN A 107 -12.00 -16.50 11.33
CA GLN A 107 -12.59 -17.82 11.67
C GLN A 107 -12.14 -18.38 13.01
N LEU A 108 -11.40 -17.63 13.84
CA LEU A 108 -11.12 -18.05 15.19
C LEU A 108 -12.45 -18.36 15.92
N ALA A 109 -12.52 -19.54 16.52
CA ALA A 109 -13.66 -19.99 17.30
C ALA A 109 -13.78 -19.15 18.59
N ASP A 110 -14.11 -17.89 18.41
CA ASP A 110 -14.35 -16.91 19.46
C ASP A 110 -15.88 -16.66 19.48
N ALA A 111 -16.47 -16.68 20.66
CA ALA A 111 -17.93 -16.50 20.84
C ALA A 111 -18.43 -15.10 20.43
N ARG A 112 -17.61 -14.28 19.79
CA ARG A 112 -17.93 -12.92 19.37
C ARG A 112 -18.68 -12.88 18.06
N TRP A 113 -19.59 -11.91 17.94
CA TRP A 113 -20.30 -11.62 16.71
C TRP A 113 -19.36 -11.10 15.62
N PHE A 114 -19.71 -11.33 14.36
CA PHE A 114 -18.91 -10.87 13.20
C PHE A 114 -18.64 -9.35 13.22
N ALA A 115 -19.62 -8.55 13.63
CA ALA A 115 -19.46 -7.09 13.76
C ALA A 115 -18.38 -6.70 14.78
N GLU A 116 -18.28 -7.39 15.91
CA GLU A 116 -17.22 -7.14 16.90
C GLU A 116 -15.84 -7.53 16.39
N ARG A 117 -15.77 -8.60 15.60
CA ARG A 117 -14.52 -9.01 14.94
C ARG A 117 -14.04 -7.98 13.93
N SER A 118 -14.97 -7.33 13.23
CA SER A 118 -14.65 -6.25 12.29
C SER A 118 -14.05 -5.03 13.00
N ILE A 119 -14.54 -4.69 14.18
CA ILE A 119 -13.95 -3.63 15.02
C ILE A 119 -12.53 -4.00 15.47
N HIS A 120 -12.31 -5.26 15.84
CA HIS A 120 -10.97 -5.74 16.16
C HIS A 120 -10.02 -5.67 14.97
N PHE A 121 -10.49 -5.97 13.76
CA PHE A 121 -9.72 -5.78 12.54
C PHE A 121 -9.33 -4.31 12.33
N TYR A 122 -10.28 -3.40 12.49
CA TYR A 122 -10.01 -1.96 12.40
C TYR A 122 -8.96 -1.51 13.42
N SER A 123 -9.06 -1.95 14.67
CA SER A 123 -8.06 -1.64 15.71
C SER A 123 -6.67 -2.10 15.31
N ARG A 124 -6.54 -3.29 14.69
CA ARG A 124 -5.27 -3.79 14.18
C ARG A 124 -4.69 -2.90 13.08
N VAL A 125 -5.53 -2.48 12.13
CA VAL A 125 -5.12 -1.56 11.05
C VAL A 125 -4.57 -0.25 11.63
N VAL A 126 -5.25 0.34 12.62
CA VAL A 126 -4.82 1.58 13.28
C VAL A 126 -3.50 1.37 14.04
N ILE A 127 -3.33 0.24 14.74
CA ILE A 127 -2.08 -0.07 15.43
C ILE A 127 -0.91 -0.15 14.45
N GLU A 128 -1.08 -0.83 13.32
CA GLU A 128 -0.01 -0.93 12.31
C GLU A 128 0.28 0.41 11.64
N ALA A 129 -0.73 1.23 11.40
CA ALA A 129 -0.56 2.59 10.90
C ALA A 129 0.25 3.46 11.86
N ASN A 130 -0.03 3.37 13.17
CA ASN A 130 0.72 4.10 14.20
C ASN A 130 2.15 3.55 14.37
N ARG A 131 2.36 2.26 14.23
CA ARG A 131 3.71 1.67 14.18
C ARG A 131 4.55 2.28 13.06
N MET A 132 3.94 2.46 11.90
CA MET A 132 4.60 3.11 10.76
C MET A 132 4.98 4.55 11.11
N ALA A 133 4.09 5.30 11.78
CA ALA A 133 4.35 6.66 12.25
C ALA A 133 5.55 6.74 13.21
N VAL A 134 5.64 5.80 14.15
CA VAL A 134 6.76 5.73 15.11
C VAL A 134 8.08 5.46 14.41
N ARG A 135 8.09 4.55 13.41
CA ARG A 135 9.29 4.21 12.66
C ARG A 135 9.78 5.36 11.78
N ASN A 136 8.88 5.94 11.01
CA ASN A 136 9.23 6.94 10.00
C ASN A 136 9.32 8.34 10.57
N ARG A 137 8.75 8.59 11.74
CA ARG A 137 8.62 9.93 12.36
C ARG A 137 8.00 10.99 11.43
N ARG A 138 7.21 10.54 10.43
CA ARG A 138 6.60 11.39 9.40
C ARG A 138 5.07 11.35 9.37
N GLY A 139 4.46 10.54 10.19
CA GLY A 139 3.00 10.40 10.25
C GLY A 139 2.51 8.98 9.99
N PRO A 140 1.25 8.71 10.32
CA PRO A 140 0.63 7.40 10.12
C PRO A 140 0.34 7.12 8.64
N ALA A 141 -0.04 5.88 8.33
CA ALA A 141 -0.52 5.50 7.02
C ALA A 141 -1.75 6.33 6.63
N ASN A 142 -1.90 6.60 5.34
CA ASN A 142 -2.97 7.42 4.78
C ASN A 142 -3.81 6.69 3.72
N PHE A 143 -3.39 5.53 3.25
CA PHE A 143 -4.14 4.73 2.29
C PHE A 143 -4.04 3.23 2.59
N ILE A 144 -5.03 2.48 2.09
CA ILE A 144 -5.12 1.03 2.20
C ILE A 144 -5.39 0.48 0.80
N ILE A 145 -4.56 -0.45 0.35
CA ILE A 145 -4.82 -1.24 -0.86
C ILE A 145 -5.36 -2.59 -0.40
N ALA A 146 -6.54 -2.95 -0.84
CA ALA A 146 -7.22 -4.15 -0.37
C ALA A 146 -7.84 -4.93 -1.52
N THR A 147 -7.90 -6.25 -1.35
CA THR A 147 -8.63 -7.14 -2.25
C THR A 147 -10.15 -6.91 -2.11
N PRO A 148 -10.98 -7.30 -3.10
CA PRO A 148 -12.42 -7.11 -3.03
C PRO A 148 -13.07 -7.70 -1.78
N LYS A 149 -12.61 -8.88 -1.32
CA LYS A 149 -13.12 -9.52 -0.09
C LYS A 149 -12.85 -8.69 1.16
N VAL A 150 -11.64 -8.15 1.28
CA VAL A 150 -11.28 -7.30 2.41
C VAL A 150 -12.01 -5.96 2.33
N CYS A 151 -12.21 -5.41 1.13
CA CYS A 151 -13.03 -4.19 0.95
C CYS A 151 -14.46 -4.37 1.47
N THR A 152 -15.07 -5.54 1.26
CA THR A 152 -16.42 -5.83 1.78
C THR A 152 -16.45 -5.77 3.31
N ILE A 153 -15.42 -6.30 3.98
CA ILE A 153 -15.30 -6.22 5.44
C ILE A 153 -15.15 -4.77 5.91
N LEU A 154 -14.31 -3.99 5.21
CA LEU A 154 -14.11 -2.58 5.52
C LEU A 154 -15.37 -1.74 5.33
N GLN A 155 -16.18 -2.06 4.31
CA GLN A 155 -17.46 -1.38 4.05
C GLN A 155 -18.53 -1.63 5.12
N LEU A 156 -18.42 -2.73 5.88
CA LEU A 156 -19.32 -3.05 6.98
C LEU A 156 -19.01 -2.28 8.27
N LEU A 157 -17.88 -1.60 8.34
CA LEU A 157 -17.50 -0.79 9.50
C LEU A 157 -18.31 0.50 9.54
N LYS A 158 -18.69 0.93 10.73
CA LYS A 158 -19.46 2.18 10.94
C LYS A 158 -18.66 3.43 10.55
N GLU A 159 -17.35 3.36 10.65
CA GLU A 159 -16.42 4.44 10.33
C GLU A 159 -16.16 4.59 8.82
N PHE A 160 -16.75 3.70 8.01
CA PHE A 160 -16.61 3.76 6.56
C PHE A 160 -17.51 4.82 5.94
N ALA A 161 -16.91 5.75 5.22
CA ALA A 161 -17.60 6.73 4.39
C ALA A 161 -17.40 6.39 2.90
N PRO A 162 -18.46 5.94 2.20
CA PRO A 162 -18.35 5.69 0.78
C PRO A 162 -18.10 7.01 0.03
N PHE A 163 -17.37 6.95 -1.08
CA PHE A 163 -17.37 8.06 -2.01
C PHE A 163 -18.75 8.13 -2.65
N THR A 164 -19.49 9.20 -2.36
CA THR A 164 -20.71 9.56 -3.08
C THR A 164 -20.29 9.99 -4.48
N ILE A 165 -20.33 9.07 -5.40
CA ILE A 165 -20.06 9.34 -6.79
C ILE A 165 -21.34 9.82 -7.43
N ASN A 166 -21.42 11.10 -7.67
CA ASN A 166 -22.24 11.60 -8.75
C ASN A 166 -21.54 11.22 -10.05
N SER A 167 -22.02 10.18 -10.70
CA SER A 167 -21.57 9.66 -12.00
C SER A 167 -20.28 8.83 -12.02
N ALA A 168 -20.45 7.71 -12.66
CA ALA A 168 -19.41 6.80 -13.15
C ALA A 168 -18.37 6.44 -12.07
N ILE A 169 -18.52 5.26 -11.55
CA ILE A 169 -17.45 4.54 -10.86
C ILE A 169 -16.16 4.91 -11.57
N GLN A 170 -15.36 5.75 -10.96
CA GLN A 170 -14.01 6.00 -11.45
C GLN A 170 -13.20 4.72 -11.22
N THR A 171 -13.55 3.73 -11.99
CA THR A 171 -12.74 2.53 -12.13
C THR A 171 -11.57 3.00 -12.97
N HIS A 172 -10.42 3.12 -12.35
CA HIS A 172 -9.21 3.30 -13.09
C HIS A 172 -9.15 2.18 -14.14
N PRO A 173 -8.73 2.45 -15.36
CA PRO A 173 -8.65 1.43 -16.40
C PRO A 173 -7.92 0.16 -15.92
N ASN A 174 -7.02 0.24 -14.97
CA ASN A 174 -6.25 -0.86 -14.38
C ASN A 174 -7.03 -1.74 -13.37
N GLY A 175 -8.34 -1.59 -13.23
CA GLY A 175 -9.15 -2.36 -12.28
C GLY A 175 -9.02 -1.91 -10.82
N VAL A 176 -8.24 -0.88 -10.53
CA VAL A 176 -8.13 -0.27 -9.22
C VAL A 176 -9.19 0.80 -9.08
N ALA A 177 -10.05 0.66 -8.08
CA ALA A 177 -11.11 1.63 -7.81
C ALA A 177 -10.95 2.22 -6.42
N ARG A 178 -11.11 3.53 -6.31
CA ARG A 178 -11.22 4.22 -5.03
C ARG A 178 -12.62 3.99 -4.47
N VAL A 179 -12.72 3.29 -3.34
CA VAL A 179 -14.01 2.83 -2.79
C VAL A 179 -14.58 3.81 -1.78
N GLY A 180 -13.75 4.35 -0.93
CA GLY A 180 -14.18 5.24 0.14
C GLY A 180 -13.04 5.64 1.06
N THR A 181 -13.42 6.26 2.16
CA THR A 181 -12.51 6.60 3.25
C THR A 181 -12.94 5.89 4.54
N LEU A 182 -11.97 5.47 5.33
CA LEU A 182 -12.18 4.90 6.64
C LEU A 182 -11.76 5.91 7.70
N ALA A 183 -12.67 6.27 8.59
CA ALA A 183 -12.48 7.26 9.66
C ALA A 183 -11.91 8.62 9.18
N GLY A 184 -12.11 8.99 7.91
CA GLY A 184 -11.53 10.21 7.34
C GLY A 184 -10.00 10.20 7.20
N GLN A 185 -9.32 9.16 7.67
CA GLN A 185 -7.85 9.06 7.66
C GLN A 185 -7.34 8.21 6.50
N PHE A 186 -7.95 7.06 6.25
CA PHE A 186 -7.48 6.10 5.27
C PHE A 186 -8.31 6.15 4.00
N THR A 187 -7.68 6.35 2.86
CA THR A 187 -8.31 6.18 1.55
C THR A 187 -8.21 4.71 1.15
N ILE A 188 -9.33 4.08 0.81
CA ILE A 188 -9.38 2.67 0.44
C ILE A 188 -9.39 2.52 -1.07
N TYR A 189 -8.43 1.77 -1.57
CA TYR A 189 -8.30 1.35 -2.96
C TYR A 189 -8.57 -0.14 -3.09
N ARG A 190 -9.50 -0.50 -3.96
CA ARG A 190 -9.82 -1.88 -4.28
C ARG A 190 -9.01 -2.32 -5.48
N ASP A 191 -8.17 -3.33 -5.31
CA ASP A 191 -7.43 -3.97 -6.39
C ASP A 191 -8.06 -5.34 -6.71
N THR A 192 -8.60 -5.46 -7.91
CA THR A 192 -9.25 -6.71 -8.38
C THR A 192 -8.25 -7.70 -8.96
N ARG A 193 -7.09 -7.25 -9.38
CA ARG A 193 -6.08 -8.10 -10.04
C ARG A 193 -5.25 -8.92 -9.07
N THR A 194 -5.03 -8.43 -7.86
CA THR A 194 -4.23 -9.12 -6.83
C THR A 194 -4.86 -10.45 -6.42
N GLU A 195 -6.17 -10.54 -6.40
CA GLU A 195 -6.88 -11.78 -6.03
C GLU A 195 -6.64 -12.91 -7.04
N ALA A 196 -6.62 -12.61 -8.32
CA ALA A 196 -6.37 -13.58 -9.38
C ALA A 196 -4.96 -14.18 -9.32
N GLN A 197 -3.96 -13.40 -8.88
CA GLN A 197 -2.58 -13.88 -8.72
C GLN A 197 -2.37 -14.71 -7.46
N TYR A 198 -3.06 -14.38 -6.37
CA TYR A 198 -3.00 -15.19 -5.16
C TYR A 198 -3.51 -16.62 -5.39
N LEU A 199 -4.55 -16.76 -6.20
CA LEU A 199 -5.09 -18.06 -6.60
C LEU A 199 -4.17 -18.79 -7.58
N ALA A 200 -3.41 -18.10 -8.42
CA ALA A 200 -2.45 -18.71 -9.35
C ALA A 200 -1.16 -19.18 -8.66
N GLY A 201 -0.77 -18.56 -7.55
CA GLY A 201 0.39 -18.97 -6.75
C GLY A 201 0.13 -20.14 -5.80
N LEU A 202 -1.12 -20.59 -5.68
CA LEU A 202 -1.54 -21.73 -4.86
C LEU A 202 -1.74 -23.04 -5.65
N ARG A 203 -1.32 -23.07 -6.92
CA ARG A 203 -1.32 -24.30 -7.75
C ARG A 203 0.03 -24.95 -7.78
#